data_88dedf118562457afbcad9ad09b36ea5
#
_entry.id   88dedf118562457afbcad9ad09b36ea5
#
_cell.length_a   1.000
_cell.length_b   1.000
_cell.length_c   1.000
_cell.angle_alpha   90.00
_cell.angle_beta   90.00
_cell.angle_gamma   90.00
#
_symmetry.space_group_name_H-M   'P 1'
#
loop_
_entity.id
_entity.type
_entity.pdbx_description
1 polymer ?
#
loop_
_entity_poly.entity_id
_entity_poly.type
_entity_poly.pdbx_seq_one_letter_code
_entity_poly.pdbx_strand_id
1 'polypeptide(L)'
;MSGMLTVETSPETAVAEQWEPPMPPTDLIFDDGEPLETNRHRIAMNALIRSLQQVRADRNDFFTGGNMFIYYSTAQIRNRDFRGPDFFAVLNIDGSYPRQGWVVWEEGGRYPDVIVELMSPSTAEIDTGPKKEIYERVFRTPDYFVYNPFNRNSLQGWHLDLGSGYQPLVPNERGWLWCQTLGLWLEGRGR
;
A
#
# COMPACT_ATOMS: atom_id res chain seq x y z
N MET A 1 51.29 -26.60 57.95
CA MET A 1 49.96 -26.83 57.39
C MET A 1 49.78 -25.86 56.20
N SER A 2 49.97 -26.37 55.00
CA SER A 2 49.88 -25.59 53.79
C SER A 2 48.51 -25.83 53.17
N GLY A 3 47.67 -24.79 53.15
CA GLY A 3 46.38 -24.84 52.54
C GLY A 3 46.48 -24.49 51.02
N MET A 4 46.15 -25.46 50.21
CA MET A 4 46.09 -25.35 48.75
C MET A 4 44.75 -24.68 48.35
N LEU A 5 44.82 -23.50 47.79
CA LEU A 5 43.67 -22.83 47.15
C LEU A 5 43.48 -23.45 45.79
N THR A 6 42.40 -24.17 45.59
CA THR A 6 41.89 -24.59 44.27
C THR A 6 41.13 -23.41 43.62
N VAL A 7 41.63 -22.95 42.50
CA VAL A 7 40.94 -22.00 41.65
C VAL A 7 39.97 -22.79 40.77
N GLU A 8 38.65 -22.65 41.00
CA GLU A 8 37.63 -23.11 40.09
C GLU A 8 37.61 -22.19 38.88
N THR A 9 37.87 -22.73 37.70
CA THR A 9 37.66 -22.07 36.43
C THR A 9 36.18 -21.98 36.14
N SER A 10 35.68 -20.77 35.97
CA SER A 10 34.32 -20.49 35.51
C SER A 10 34.03 -21.19 34.18
N PRO A 11 32.79 -21.67 33.98
CA PRO A 11 32.39 -22.31 32.74
C PRO A 11 32.44 -21.29 31.56
N GLU A 12 32.90 -21.80 30.44
CA GLU A 12 32.92 -21.13 29.15
C GLU A 12 31.65 -20.35 28.90
N THR A 13 31.82 -19.07 28.56
CA THR A 13 30.76 -18.21 28.07
C THR A 13 30.19 -18.84 26.79
N ALA A 14 28.97 -19.35 26.88
CA ALA A 14 28.23 -19.79 25.73
C ALA A 14 28.15 -18.60 24.75
N VAL A 15 28.71 -18.79 23.56
CA VAL A 15 28.58 -17.82 22.45
C VAL A 15 27.10 -17.66 22.24
N ALA A 16 26.57 -16.48 22.56
CA ALA A 16 25.20 -16.12 22.21
C ALA A 16 25.06 -16.30 20.70
N GLU A 17 24.21 -17.23 20.28
CA GLU A 17 23.83 -17.34 18.87
C GLU A 17 23.44 -15.94 18.43
N GLN A 18 24.21 -15.36 17.50
CA GLN A 18 23.85 -14.08 16.89
C GLN A 18 22.54 -14.31 16.16
N TRP A 19 21.45 -13.75 16.71
CA TRP A 19 20.19 -13.73 16.01
C TRP A 19 20.33 -12.90 14.75
N GLU A 20 20.27 -13.53 13.58
CA GLU A 20 20.20 -12.86 12.29
C GLU A 20 18.72 -12.73 11.90
N PRO A 21 18.24 -11.54 11.55
CA PRO A 21 16.90 -11.40 11.04
C PRO A 21 16.75 -12.22 9.76
N PRO A 22 15.62 -12.91 9.54
CA PRO A 22 15.39 -13.65 8.31
C PRO A 22 15.51 -12.70 7.11
N MET A 23 16.36 -13.06 6.16
CA MET A 23 16.51 -12.31 4.92
C MET A 23 15.17 -12.25 4.18
N PRO A 24 14.78 -11.09 3.63
CA PRO A 24 13.60 -10.99 2.80
C PRO A 24 13.71 -11.95 1.60
N PRO A 25 12.58 -12.55 1.15
CA PRO A 25 12.59 -13.39 -0.04
C PRO A 25 12.94 -12.55 -1.28
N THR A 26 13.72 -13.14 -2.18
CA THR A 26 14.18 -12.51 -3.42
C THR A 26 13.44 -13.01 -4.67
N ASP A 27 12.58 -14.03 -4.51
CA ASP A 27 11.80 -14.69 -5.56
C ASP A 27 10.33 -14.21 -5.57
N LEU A 28 10.12 -12.90 -5.54
CA LEU A 28 8.80 -12.30 -5.53
C LEU A 28 8.10 -12.48 -6.89
N ILE A 29 6.79 -12.77 -6.84
CA ILE A 29 5.93 -12.86 -8.02
C ILE A 29 5.28 -11.49 -8.23
N PHE A 30 5.39 -10.94 -9.44
CA PHE A 30 4.82 -9.62 -9.79
C PHE A 30 3.63 -9.70 -10.76
N ASP A 31 3.24 -10.92 -11.15
CA ASP A 31 2.10 -11.19 -12.02
C ASP A 31 1.46 -12.51 -11.56
N ASP A 32 0.19 -12.48 -11.21
CA ASP A 32 -0.59 -13.67 -10.82
C ASP A 32 -1.32 -14.33 -12.00
N GLY A 33 -1.21 -13.73 -13.18
CA GLY A 33 -1.86 -14.21 -14.40
C GLY A 33 -3.36 -13.89 -14.48
N GLU A 34 -3.91 -13.19 -13.48
CA GLU A 34 -5.31 -12.80 -13.49
C GLU A 34 -5.50 -11.48 -14.27
N PRO A 35 -6.41 -11.44 -15.24
CA PRO A 35 -6.69 -10.23 -15.99
C PRO A 35 -7.45 -9.21 -15.14
N LEU A 36 -7.30 -7.93 -15.44
CA LEU A 36 -8.19 -6.88 -14.93
C LEU A 36 -9.65 -7.22 -15.24
N GLU A 37 -10.55 -7.02 -14.28
CA GLU A 37 -11.95 -7.45 -14.36
C GLU A 37 -12.68 -6.94 -15.61
N THR A 38 -12.51 -5.67 -15.99
CA THR A 38 -13.15 -5.11 -17.19
C THR A 38 -12.34 -4.00 -17.84
N ASN A 39 -12.67 -3.71 -19.11
CA ASN A 39 -12.09 -2.56 -19.80
C ASN A 39 -12.37 -1.23 -19.09
N ARG A 40 -13.48 -1.09 -18.38
CA ARG A 40 -13.79 0.14 -17.61
C ARG A 40 -12.87 0.32 -16.41
N HIS A 41 -12.54 -0.75 -15.69
CA HIS A 41 -11.55 -0.72 -14.61
C HIS A 41 -10.20 -0.25 -15.15
N ARG A 42 -9.76 -0.82 -16.27
CA ARG A 42 -8.51 -0.41 -16.93
C ARG A 42 -8.52 1.06 -17.36
N ILE A 43 -9.62 1.56 -17.91
CA ILE A 43 -9.75 2.97 -18.31
C ILE A 43 -9.71 3.89 -17.07
N ALA A 44 -10.42 3.53 -15.99
CA ALA A 44 -10.46 4.32 -14.77
C ALA A 44 -9.08 4.36 -14.09
N MET A 45 -8.41 3.21 -13.97
CA MET A 45 -7.04 3.12 -13.46
C MET A 45 -6.07 3.99 -14.26
N ASN A 46 -6.08 3.88 -15.60
CA ASN A 46 -5.23 4.69 -16.46
C ASN A 46 -5.55 6.19 -16.35
N ALA A 47 -6.81 6.56 -16.17
CA ALA A 47 -7.20 7.97 -15.98
C ALA A 47 -6.59 8.51 -14.66
N LEU A 48 -6.62 7.76 -13.57
CA LEU A 48 -6.00 8.15 -12.30
C LEU A 48 -4.49 8.34 -12.44
N ILE A 49 -3.80 7.36 -13.02
CA ILE A 49 -2.35 7.41 -13.25
C ILE A 49 -1.99 8.64 -14.11
N ARG A 50 -2.64 8.79 -15.26
CA ARG A 50 -2.33 9.87 -16.21
C ARG A 50 -2.67 11.25 -15.66
N SER A 51 -3.77 11.39 -14.94
CA SER A 51 -4.15 12.66 -14.31
C SER A 51 -3.10 13.12 -13.31
N LEU A 52 -2.61 12.22 -12.44
CA LEU A 52 -1.57 12.58 -11.48
C LEU A 52 -0.24 12.89 -12.16
N GLN A 53 0.17 12.09 -13.16
CA GLN A 53 1.37 12.34 -13.96
C GLN A 53 1.30 13.70 -14.66
N GLN A 54 0.14 14.09 -15.20
CA GLN A 54 -0.06 15.36 -15.88
C GLN A 54 0.02 16.56 -14.90
N VAL A 55 -0.63 16.44 -13.74
CA VAL A 55 -0.59 17.51 -12.72
C VAL A 55 0.80 17.70 -12.14
N ARG A 56 1.62 16.65 -12.12
CA ARG A 56 2.98 16.64 -11.58
C ARG A 56 4.05 16.43 -12.68
N ALA A 57 3.79 16.91 -13.90
CA ALA A 57 4.64 16.64 -15.07
C ALA A 57 6.10 17.09 -14.89
N ASP A 58 6.33 18.16 -14.12
CA ASP A 58 7.67 18.70 -13.86
C ASP A 58 8.33 18.11 -12.60
N ARG A 59 7.77 17.03 -12.04
CA ARG A 59 8.23 16.40 -10.80
C ARG A 59 8.54 14.93 -11.03
N ASN A 60 9.58 14.45 -10.33
CA ASN A 60 9.97 13.03 -10.28
C ASN A 60 10.07 12.50 -8.84
N ASP A 61 9.50 13.22 -7.88
CA ASP A 61 9.50 12.89 -6.46
C ASP A 61 8.22 12.15 -6.02
N PHE A 62 7.62 11.40 -6.93
CA PHE A 62 6.47 10.55 -6.67
C PHE A 62 6.44 9.33 -7.58
N PHE A 63 5.70 8.32 -7.17
CA PHE A 63 5.44 7.13 -7.97
C PHE A 63 3.93 6.84 -8.01
N THR A 64 3.45 6.34 -9.14
CA THR A 64 2.09 5.82 -9.29
C THR A 64 2.14 4.39 -9.77
N GLY A 65 1.44 3.50 -9.08
CA GLY A 65 1.23 2.12 -9.50
C GLY A 65 -0.25 1.85 -9.82
N GLY A 66 -0.50 0.91 -10.71
CA GLY A 66 -1.83 0.43 -11.01
C GLY A 66 -1.81 -1.08 -11.20
N ASN A 67 -2.69 -1.80 -10.49
CA ASN A 67 -2.73 -3.25 -10.46
C ASN A 67 -1.35 -3.89 -10.17
N MET A 68 -0.60 -3.28 -9.26
CA MET A 68 0.73 -3.72 -8.85
C MET A 68 0.69 -4.28 -7.45
N PHE A 69 1.38 -5.39 -7.22
CA PHE A 69 1.49 -5.99 -5.89
C PHE A 69 2.26 -5.11 -4.92
N ILE A 70 1.75 -5.04 -3.69
CA ILE A 70 2.42 -4.42 -2.56
C ILE A 70 2.86 -5.53 -1.62
N TYR A 71 4.16 -5.69 -1.47
CA TYR A 71 4.77 -6.62 -0.53
C TYR A 71 5.16 -5.89 0.75
N TYR A 72 4.56 -6.28 1.87
CA TYR A 72 4.74 -5.59 3.15
C TYR A 72 5.12 -6.52 4.31
N SER A 73 5.07 -7.83 4.12
CA SER A 73 5.52 -8.79 5.13
C SER A 73 5.86 -10.15 4.52
N THR A 74 6.77 -10.88 5.19
CA THR A 74 7.11 -12.27 4.81
C THR A 74 5.94 -13.23 5.03
N ALA A 75 5.04 -12.95 5.98
CA ALA A 75 3.84 -13.74 6.22
C ALA A 75 2.86 -13.64 5.05
N GLN A 76 2.68 -12.44 4.49
CA GLN A 76 1.89 -12.20 3.28
C GLN A 76 2.36 -13.06 2.11
N ILE A 77 3.67 -13.14 1.89
CA ILE A 77 4.25 -13.93 0.79
C ILE A 77 3.98 -15.43 0.98
N ARG A 78 4.18 -15.96 2.20
CA ARG A 78 3.90 -17.36 2.53
C ARG A 78 2.44 -17.74 2.32
N ASN A 79 1.53 -16.83 2.64
CA ASN A 79 0.08 -17.04 2.54
C ASN A 79 -0.47 -16.73 1.14
N ARG A 80 0.36 -16.27 0.21
CA ARG A 80 -0.04 -15.78 -1.12
C ARG A 80 -1.15 -14.72 -1.05
N ASP A 81 -1.11 -13.90 0.01
CA ASP A 81 -2.07 -12.82 0.23
C ASP A 81 -1.57 -11.55 -0.47
N PHE A 82 -1.68 -11.52 -1.78
CA PHE A 82 -1.23 -10.41 -2.60
C PHE A 82 -2.19 -9.23 -2.47
N ARG A 83 -1.63 -8.04 -2.31
CA ARG A 83 -2.38 -6.78 -2.29
C ARG A 83 -1.93 -5.97 -3.49
N GLY A 84 -2.76 -5.93 -4.50
CA GLY A 84 -2.56 -5.16 -5.71
C GLY A 84 -3.67 -4.13 -5.86
N PRO A 85 -3.57 -2.94 -5.23
CA PRO A 85 -4.57 -1.91 -5.44
C PRO A 85 -4.69 -1.54 -6.91
N ASP A 86 -5.91 -1.21 -7.35
CA ASP A 86 -6.14 -0.76 -8.73
C ASP A 86 -5.37 0.53 -9.05
N PHE A 87 -5.19 1.39 -8.05
CA PHE A 87 -4.32 2.55 -8.14
C PHE A 87 -3.72 2.88 -6.77
N PHE A 88 -2.45 3.25 -6.75
CA PHE A 88 -1.85 3.88 -5.58
C PHE A 88 -0.82 4.94 -5.98
N ALA A 89 -0.54 5.84 -5.06
CA ALA A 89 0.51 6.84 -5.19
C ALA A 89 1.38 6.88 -3.94
N VAL A 90 2.69 7.08 -4.15
CA VAL A 90 3.67 7.33 -3.09
C VAL A 90 4.38 8.64 -3.39
N LEU A 91 4.44 9.53 -2.42
CA LEU A 91 5.05 10.86 -2.55
C LEU A 91 6.40 10.93 -1.85
N ASN A 92 7.19 11.92 -2.22
CA ASN A 92 8.50 12.22 -1.61
C ASN A 92 9.46 11.02 -1.68
N ILE A 93 9.51 10.39 -2.84
CA ILE A 93 10.42 9.29 -3.17
C ILE A 93 11.04 9.54 -4.55
N ASP A 94 12.09 8.82 -4.90
CA ASP A 94 12.60 8.85 -6.27
C ASP A 94 11.68 8.07 -7.21
N GLY A 95 10.94 8.78 -8.05
CA GLY A 95 10.04 8.23 -9.06
C GLY A 95 10.70 8.00 -10.43
N SER A 96 11.99 8.21 -10.57
CA SER A 96 12.69 8.21 -11.87
C SER A 96 12.96 6.83 -12.46
N TYR A 97 12.81 5.76 -11.68
CA TYR A 97 13.07 4.39 -12.16
C TYR A 97 11.80 3.52 -12.13
N PRO A 98 11.71 2.54 -13.05
CA PRO A 98 10.56 1.64 -13.13
C PRO A 98 10.59 0.62 -11.97
N ARG A 99 9.39 0.22 -11.51
CA ARG A 99 9.18 -0.81 -10.50
C ARG A 99 8.22 -1.87 -11.02
N GLN A 100 8.51 -3.14 -10.75
CA GLN A 100 7.62 -4.26 -11.09
C GLN A 100 6.50 -4.47 -10.05
N GLY A 101 6.77 -4.08 -8.81
CA GLY A 101 5.85 -4.08 -7.68
C GLY A 101 6.33 -3.10 -6.63
N TRP A 102 5.57 -2.91 -5.56
CA TRP A 102 5.95 -2.07 -4.44
C TRP A 102 6.43 -2.94 -3.27
N VAL A 103 7.73 -2.99 -3.06
CA VAL A 103 8.35 -3.82 -2.01
C VAL A 103 8.75 -2.92 -0.84
N VAL A 104 7.93 -2.88 0.20
CA VAL A 104 8.05 -1.91 1.30
C VAL A 104 9.44 -1.87 1.94
N TRP A 105 10.09 -3.02 2.14
CA TRP A 105 11.44 -3.05 2.73
C TRP A 105 12.55 -2.59 1.78
N GLU A 106 12.34 -2.63 0.45
CA GLU A 106 13.26 -2.07 -0.54
C GLU A 106 13.05 -0.56 -0.72
N GLU A 107 11.88 -0.07 -0.37
CA GLU A 107 11.47 1.33 -0.47
C GLU A 107 11.58 2.06 0.88
N GLY A 108 12.51 1.66 1.73
CA GLY A 108 12.79 2.31 3.02
C GLY A 108 11.62 2.27 4.02
N GLY A 109 10.77 1.25 3.94
CA GLY A 109 9.61 1.11 4.80
C GLY A 109 8.41 1.98 4.38
N ARG A 110 8.42 2.56 3.18
CA ARG A 110 7.35 3.44 2.68
C ARG A 110 6.15 2.62 2.20
N TYR A 111 4.97 3.02 2.68
CA TYR A 111 3.67 2.56 2.21
C TYR A 111 3.03 3.60 1.29
N PRO A 112 2.00 3.22 0.50
CA PRO A 112 1.24 4.18 -0.29
C PRO A 112 0.65 5.31 0.55
N ASP A 113 0.74 6.54 0.03
CA ASP A 113 0.12 7.72 0.62
C ASP A 113 -1.34 7.87 0.20
N VAL A 114 -1.70 7.35 -0.98
CA VAL A 114 -3.07 7.31 -1.50
C VAL A 114 -3.32 5.95 -2.15
N ILE A 115 -4.49 5.37 -1.90
CA ILE A 115 -4.98 4.17 -2.56
C ILE A 115 -6.39 4.42 -3.10
N VAL A 116 -6.66 3.94 -4.32
CA VAL A 116 -8.00 3.89 -4.90
C VAL A 116 -8.28 2.46 -5.36
N GLU A 117 -9.39 1.88 -4.89
CA GLU A 117 -9.92 0.60 -5.37
C GLU A 117 -11.11 0.84 -6.30
N LEU A 118 -11.10 0.15 -7.41
CA LEU A 118 -12.16 0.19 -8.41
C LEU A 118 -13.11 -0.98 -8.20
N MET A 119 -14.18 -0.74 -7.47
CA MET A 119 -15.10 -1.77 -7.04
C MET A 119 -15.86 -2.42 -8.19
N SER A 120 -16.05 -3.71 -8.08
CA SER A 120 -17.05 -4.49 -8.80
C SER A 120 -18.12 -5.04 -7.82
N PRO A 121 -19.20 -5.65 -8.30
CA PRO A 121 -20.15 -6.34 -7.41
C PRO A 121 -19.50 -7.46 -6.58
N SER A 122 -18.44 -8.09 -7.08
CA SER A 122 -17.71 -9.18 -6.40
C SER A 122 -16.71 -8.67 -5.37
N THR A 123 -16.16 -7.46 -5.53
CA THR A 123 -15.08 -6.93 -4.67
C THR A 123 -15.54 -5.89 -3.65
N ALA A 124 -16.73 -5.29 -3.83
CA ALA A 124 -17.19 -4.15 -3.03
C ALA A 124 -17.14 -4.39 -1.51
N GLU A 125 -17.54 -5.58 -1.04
CA GLU A 125 -17.49 -5.92 0.39
C GLU A 125 -16.05 -6.06 0.90
N ILE A 126 -15.14 -6.57 0.06
CA ILE A 126 -13.73 -6.73 0.39
C ILE A 126 -13.04 -5.36 0.45
N ASP A 127 -13.34 -4.49 -0.53
CA ASP A 127 -12.74 -3.16 -0.64
C ASP A 127 -13.21 -2.23 0.47
N THR A 128 -14.48 -2.29 0.88
CA THR A 128 -15.03 -1.48 1.97
C THR A 128 -14.83 -2.07 3.36
N GLY A 129 -14.42 -3.32 3.46
CA GLY A 129 -14.19 -4.07 4.70
C GLY A 129 -12.72 -4.44 4.92
N PRO A 130 -12.31 -5.70 4.65
CA PRO A 130 -10.98 -6.20 5.01
C PRO A 130 -9.81 -5.42 4.41
N LYS A 131 -9.88 -5.01 3.14
CA LYS A 131 -8.82 -4.18 2.53
C LYS A 131 -8.73 -2.81 3.19
N LYS A 132 -9.87 -2.14 3.42
CA LYS A 132 -9.92 -0.87 4.13
C LYS A 132 -9.27 -0.97 5.51
N GLU A 133 -9.53 -2.04 6.26
CA GLU A 133 -8.93 -2.26 7.57
C GLU A 133 -7.41 -2.43 7.50
N ILE A 134 -6.89 -3.15 6.50
CA ILE A 134 -5.45 -3.28 6.26
C ILE A 134 -4.83 -1.94 5.92
N TYR A 135 -5.44 -1.15 5.03
CA TYR A 135 -4.93 0.14 4.63
C TYR A 135 -4.97 1.17 5.77
N GLU A 136 -5.97 1.07 6.65
CA GLU A 136 -6.07 1.89 7.84
C GLU A 136 -5.02 1.53 8.90
N ARG A 137 -4.94 0.25 9.28
CA ARG A 137 -4.21 -0.20 10.47
C ARG A 137 -2.77 -0.60 10.20
N VAL A 138 -2.53 -1.23 9.03
CA VAL A 138 -1.21 -1.75 8.68
C VAL A 138 -0.45 -0.77 7.81
N PHE A 139 -1.03 -0.34 6.70
CA PHE A 139 -0.38 0.60 5.79
C PHE A 139 -0.40 2.02 6.33
N ARG A 140 -1.44 2.36 7.12
CA ARG A 140 -1.71 3.71 7.61
C ARG A 140 -1.74 4.72 6.46
N THR A 141 -2.35 4.30 5.35
CA THR A 141 -2.51 5.12 4.15
C THR A 141 -3.37 6.34 4.45
N PRO A 142 -2.84 7.57 4.26
CA PRO A 142 -3.56 8.79 4.62
C PRO A 142 -4.91 8.97 3.94
N ASP A 143 -5.01 8.69 2.64
CA ASP A 143 -6.24 8.84 1.88
C ASP A 143 -6.60 7.55 1.15
N TYR A 144 -7.80 7.02 1.42
CA TYR A 144 -8.33 5.82 0.80
C TYR A 144 -9.66 6.11 0.12
N PHE A 145 -9.80 5.64 -1.13
CA PHE A 145 -11.01 5.82 -1.93
C PHE A 145 -11.46 4.51 -2.54
N VAL A 146 -12.77 4.39 -2.73
CA VAL A 146 -13.39 3.31 -3.49
C VAL A 146 -14.35 3.89 -4.51
N TYR A 147 -14.39 3.30 -5.71
CA TYR A 147 -15.23 3.77 -6.79
C TYR A 147 -15.67 2.63 -7.70
N ASN A 148 -16.97 2.56 -8.02
CA ASN A 148 -17.47 1.64 -9.04
C ASN A 148 -17.54 2.35 -10.39
N PRO A 149 -16.74 1.97 -11.40
CA PRO A 149 -16.73 2.63 -12.72
C PRO A 149 -18.04 2.57 -13.49
N PHE A 150 -18.98 1.74 -13.05
CA PHE A 150 -20.33 1.62 -13.62
C PHE A 150 -21.37 2.49 -12.92
N ASN A 151 -21.00 3.10 -11.79
CA ASN A 151 -21.90 3.96 -11.00
C ASN A 151 -21.18 5.24 -10.57
N ARG A 152 -21.42 6.33 -11.29
CA ARG A 152 -20.79 7.63 -11.02
C ARG A 152 -21.00 8.18 -9.60
N ASN A 153 -22.04 7.75 -8.93
CA ASN A 153 -22.39 8.22 -7.58
C ASN A 153 -21.86 7.30 -6.47
N SER A 154 -21.02 6.33 -6.80
CA SER A 154 -20.47 5.36 -5.86
C SER A 154 -19.16 5.79 -5.18
N LEU A 155 -18.62 6.96 -5.54
CA LEU A 155 -17.35 7.44 -4.99
C LEU A 155 -17.48 7.65 -3.48
N GLN A 156 -16.66 6.93 -2.72
CA GLN A 156 -16.51 7.08 -1.28
C GLN A 156 -15.04 7.25 -0.96
N GLY A 157 -14.74 7.90 0.15
CA GLY A 157 -13.36 8.11 0.57
C GLY A 157 -13.24 8.34 2.06
N TRP A 158 -12.05 8.10 2.56
CA TRP A 158 -11.69 8.30 3.97
C TRP A 158 -10.32 8.94 4.06
N HIS A 159 -10.18 9.81 5.05
CA HIS A 159 -8.89 10.36 5.46
C HIS A 159 -8.51 9.80 6.83
N LEU A 160 -7.24 9.44 7.00
CA LEU A 160 -6.74 8.85 8.24
C LEU A 160 -6.47 9.93 9.28
N ASP A 161 -7.29 9.95 10.32
CA ASP A 161 -6.97 10.65 11.57
C ASP A 161 -6.15 9.73 12.48
N LEU A 162 -5.04 10.22 12.99
CA LEU A 162 -4.09 9.42 13.76
C LEU A 162 -4.64 8.92 15.11
N GLY A 163 -5.65 9.60 15.64
CA GLY A 163 -6.28 9.25 16.92
C GLY A 163 -7.54 8.39 16.79
N SER A 164 -8.29 8.56 15.71
CA SER A 164 -9.63 7.96 15.55
C SER A 164 -9.79 7.06 14.31
N GLY A 165 -8.72 6.88 13.52
CA GLY A 165 -8.75 6.04 12.32
C GLY A 165 -9.37 6.74 11.11
N TYR A 166 -9.84 5.96 10.13
CA TYR A 166 -10.43 6.51 8.91
C TYR A 166 -11.73 7.27 9.16
N GLN A 167 -11.71 8.55 8.84
CA GLN A 167 -12.88 9.44 8.88
C GLN A 167 -13.46 9.58 7.48
N PRO A 168 -14.78 9.36 7.30
CA PRO A 168 -15.40 9.46 5.99
C PRO A 168 -15.33 10.90 5.47
N LEU A 169 -14.98 11.04 4.19
CA LEU A 169 -14.94 12.32 3.51
C LEU A 169 -16.36 12.75 3.09
N VAL A 170 -16.63 14.04 3.19
CA VAL A 170 -17.89 14.63 2.76
C VAL A 170 -17.72 15.20 1.36
N PRO A 171 -18.54 14.79 0.37
CA PRO A 171 -18.47 15.33 -0.97
C PRO A 171 -18.91 16.81 -1.01
N ASN A 172 -18.31 17.57 -1.93
CA ASN A 172 -18.77 18.94 -2.21
C ASN A 172 -20.09 18.93 -3.00
N GLU A 173 -20.61 20.12 -3.35
CA GLU A 173 -21.86 20.29 -4.09
C GLU A 173 -21.90 19.56 -5.45
N ARG A 174 -20.71 19.25 -6.03
CA ARG A 174 -20.57 18.51 -7.29
C ARG A 174 -20.44 16.98 -7.08
N GLY A 175 -20.44 16.52 -5.82
CA GLY A 175 -20.21 15.12 -5.47
C GLY A 175 -18.73 14.69 -5.53
N TRP A 176 -17.79 15.65 -5.55
CA TRP A 176 -16.35 15.36 -5.58
C TRP A 176 -15.78 15.24 -4.16
N LEU A 177 -14.78 14.39 -4.00
CA LEU A 177 -14.07 14.21 -2.74
C LEU A 177 -12.67 14.83 -2.79
N TRP A 178 -12.30 15.52 -1.74
CA TRP A 178 -10.98 16.11 -1.61
C TRP A 178 -9.96 15.08 -1.14
N CYS A 179 -8.91 14.84 -1.92
CA CYS A 179 -7.74 14.09 -1.51
C CYS A 179 -6.74 15.06 -0.89
N GLN A 180 -6.61 15.03 0.42
CA GLN A 180 -5.76 15.95 1.15
C GLN A 180 -4.29 15.77 0.81
N THR A 181 -3.85 14.53 0.69
CA THR A 181 -2.45 14.16 0.41
C THR A 181 -1.99 14.65 -0.96
N LEU A 182 -2.83 14.53 -1.99
CA LEU A 182 -2.49 14.97 -3.35
C LEU A 182 -2.77 16.46 -3.57
N GLY A 183 -3.66 17.08 -2.79
CA GLY A 183 -4.19 18.43 -3.04
C GLY A 183 -5.08 18.48 -4.29
N LEU A 184 -5.85 17.43 -4.55
CA LEU A 184 -6.67 17.25 -5.74
C LEU A 184 -8.09 16.79 -5.39
N TRP A 185 -9.05 17.16 -6.24
CA TRP A 185 -10.41 16.62 -6.18
C TRP A 185 -10.51 15.33 -6.99
N LEU A 186 -11.13 14.30 -6.40
CA LEU A 186 -11.55 13.10 -7.09
C LEU A 186 -13.00 13.24 -7.54
N GLU A 187 -13.26 12.92 -8.81
CA GLU A 187 -14.58 12.98 -9.45
C GLU A 187 -14.97 11.60 -9.96
N GLY A 188 -16.18 11.14 -9.63
CA GLY A 188 -16.78 9.97 -10.26
C GLY A 188 -17.32 10.31 -11.64
N ARG A 189 -16.71 9.75 -12.69
CA ARG A 189 -17.20 9.90 -14.08
C ARG A 189 -17.83 8.59 -14.54
N GLY A 190 -19.13 8.65 -14.87
CA GLY A 190 -19.87 7.60 -15.57
C GLY A 190 -20.35 8.11 -16.92
N ARG A 191 -20.39 7.23 -17.92
CA ARG A 191 -21.18 7.47 -19.13
C ARG A 191 -22.60 6.95 -18.95
#